data_33f63f6c9a95901579cb087444c84a71
#
_entry.id   33f63f6c9a95901579cb087444c84a71
#
_cell.length_a   1.000
_cell.length_b   1.000
_cell.length_c   1.000
_cell.angle_alpha   90.00
_cell.angle_beta   90.00
_cell.angle_gamma   90.00
#
_symmetry.space_group_name_H-M   'P 1'
#
loop_
_entity.id
_entity.type
_entity.pdbx_description
1 polymer ?
#
loop_
_entity_poly.entity_id
_entity_poly.type
_entity_poly.pdbx_seq_one_letter_code
_entity_poly.pdbx_strand_id
1 'polypeptide(L)'
;GFSLFVSRRNPQLAQSLACASAIGVALRAAGLRPTPHHAMNADGIGRPWADEANGVYYYDNLVVLKYTRLPGVLLEAGVIINRDEERELATPARRALTAEAVAAGLQACGVTSGGGSARMQGN
;
A
#
# COMPACT_ATOMS: atom_id res chain seq x y z
N GLY A 1 12.43 3.73 -0.69
CA GLY A 1 11.17 3.88 0.04
C GLY A 1 10.00 3.20 -0.65
N PHE A 2 8.95 2.98 0.08
CA PHE A 2 7.72 2.33 -0.44
C PHE A 2 6.69 3.36 -0.90
N SER A 3 5.76 2.92 -1.74
CA SER A 3 4.59 3.69 -2.15
C SER A 3 3.38 2.77 -2.21
N LEU A 4 2.22 3.31 -1.87
CA LEU A 4 0.94 2.62 -1.97
C LEU A 4 0.02 3.45 -2.85
N PHE A 5 -0.81 2.78 -3.63
CA PHE A 5 -1.70 3.46 -4.57
C PHE A 5 -3.13 2.97 -4.44
N VAL A 6 -4.07 3.90 -4.47
CA VAL A 6 -5.51 3.65 -4.54
C VAL A 6 -6.11 4.48 -5.65
N SER A 7 -7.29 4.09 -6.14
CA SER A 7 -8.00 4.83 -7.18
C SER A 7 -9.30 5.40 -6.64
N ARG A 8 -9.53 6.69 -6.86
CA ARG A 8 -10.82 7.33 -6.53
C ARG A 8 -11.95 6.81 -7.40
N ARG A 9 -11.62 6.10 -8.47
CA ARG A 9 -12.59 5.46 -9.36
C ARG A 9 -12.98 4.05 -8.92
N ASN A 10 -12.30 3.51 -7.92
CA ASN A 10 -12.67 2.22 -7.34
C ASN A 10 -13.95 2.39 -6.51
N PRO A 11 -14.96 1.53 -6.69
CA PRO A 11 -16.21 1.65 -5.92
C PRO A 11 -16.04 1.40 -4.43
N GLN A 12 -14.93 0.79 -4.02
CA GLN A 12 -14.58 0.52 -2.63
C GLN A 12 -13.44 1.42 -2.15
N LEU A 13 -13.43 2.68 -2.55
CA LEU A 13 -12.34 3.61 -2.21
C LEU A 13 -12.12 3.71 -0.70
N ALA A 14 -13.18 3.83 0.08
CA ALA A 14 -13.04 3.98 1.54
C ALA A 14 -12.31 2.79 2.16
N GLN A 15 -12.65 1.57 1.77
CA GLN A 15 -11.99 0.37 2.26
C GLN A 15 -10.56 0.26 1.70
N SER A 16 -10.37 0.58 0.44
CA SER A 16 -9.05 0.58 -0.19
C SER A 16 -8.10 1.53 0.53
N LEU A 17 -8.56 2.74 0.83
CA LEU A 17 -7.75 3.74 1.51
C LEU A 17 -7.46 3.33 2.95
N ALA A 18 -8.44 2.78 3.67
CA ALA A 18 -8.24 2.30 5.02
C ALA A 18 -7.15 1.21 5.06
N CYS A 19 -7.19 0.26 4.12
CA CYS A 19 -6.19 -0.81 4.04
C CYS A 19 -4.83 -0.29 3.59
N ALA A 20 -4.78 0.60 2.61
CA ALA A 20 -3.52 1.20 2.18
C ALA A 20 -2.83 1.96 3.32
N SER A 21 -3.57 2.78 4.05
CA SER A 21 -3.04 3.50 5.20
C SER A 21 -2.57 2.56 6.30
N ALA A 22 -3.34 1.52 6.61
CA ALA A 22 -2.95 0.52 7.61
C ALA A 22 -1.67 -0.22 7.23
N ILE A 23 -1.50 -0.57 5.96
CA ILE A 23 -0.26 -1.18 5.44
C ILE A 23 0.90 -0.19 5.59
N GLY A 24 0.69 1.07 5.22
CA GLY A 24 1.71 2.12 5.36
C GLY A 24 2.16 2.31 6.81
N VAL A 25 1.22 2.32 7.75
CA VAL A 25 1.53 2.36 9.19
C VAL A 25 2.39 1.17 9.59
N ALA A 26 2.04 -0.04 9.16
CA ALA A 26 2.78 -1.25 9.50
C ALA A 26 4.19 -1.25 8.89
N LEU A 27 4.33 -0.79 7.64
CA LEU A 27 5.64 -0.67 6.99
C LEU A 27 6.55 0.33 7.72
N ARG A 28 5.99 1.46 8.14
CA ARG A 28 6.74 2.44 8.94
C ARG A 28 7.14 1.88 10.30
N ALA A 29 6.25 1.17 10.97
CA ALA A 29 6.55 0.51 12.23
C ALA A 29 7.67 -0.51 12.09
N ALA A 30 7.81 -1.14 10.92
CA ALA A 30 8.90 -2.05 10.59
C ALA A 30 10.21 -1.33 10.22
N GLY A 31 10.25 -0.01 10.28
CA GLY A 31 11.44 0.79 9.98
C GLY A 31 11.59 1.20 8.52
N LEU A 32 10.62 0.93 7.67
CA LEU A 32 10.64 1.36 6.29
C LEU A 32 10.09 2.78 6.16
N ARG A 33 10.42 3.43 5.04
CA ARG A 33 10.00 4.82 4.82
C ARG A 33 9.21 4.95 3.53
N PRO A 34 8.15 5.76 3.53
CA PRO A 34 7.50 6.14 2.29
C PRO A 34 8.44 6.98 1.44
N THR A 35 8.27 6.93 0.12
CA THR A 35 9.03 7.77 -0.80
C THR A 35 8.14 8.83 -1.43
N PRO A 36 8.64 10.09 -1.59
CA PRO A 36 7.93 11.11 -2.34
C PRO A 36 8.16 11.02 -3.85
N HIS A 37 8.77 9.94 -4.33
CA HIS A 37 9.18 9.78 -5.73
C HIS A 37 8.06 10.08 -6.74
N HIS A 38 6.84 9.63 -6.43
CA HIS A 38 5.69 9.81 -7.31
C HIS A 38 5.00 11.18 -7.16
N ALA A 39 5.30 11.91 -6.10
CA ALA A 39 4.82 13.27 -5.91
C ALA A 39 5.66 14.29 -6.68
N MET A 40 6.91 13.95 -6.97
CA MET A 40 7.87 14.84 -7.62
C MET A 40 8.37 14.16 -8.90
N ASN A 41 7.75 14.47 -10.02
CA ASN A 41 8.30 14.02 -11.30
C ASN A 41 8.97 15.19 -12.05
N ALA A 42 9.75 14.84 -13.06
CA ALA A 42 10.52 15.82 -13.84
C ALA A 42 9.65 16.85 -14.55
N ASP A 43 8.40 16.51 -14.80
CA ASP A 43 7.45 17.36 -15.52
C ASP A 43 6.60 18.21 -14.59
N GLY A 44 6.83 18.14 -13.28
CA GLY A 44 6.04 18.85 -12.29
C GLY A 44 4.62 18.33 -12.14
N ILE A 45 4.33 17.19 -12.72
CA ILE A 45 3.02 16.54 -12.66
C ILE A 45 3.13 15.32 -11.77
N GLY A 46 3.10 15.54 -10.45
CA GLY A 46 3.11 14.46 -9.48
C GLY A 46 1.73 13.87 -9.27
N ARG A 47 1.70 12.69 -8.66
CA ARG A 47 0.45 12.10 -8.19
C ARG A 47 0.04 12.76 -6.89
N PRO A 48 -1.26 13.06 -6.71
CA PRO A 48 -1.72 13.63 -5.45
C PRO A 48 -1.64 12.60 -4.32
N TRP A 49 -1.31 13.11 -3.15
CA TRP A 49 -1.32 12.29 -1.94
C TRP A 49 -2.74 11.97 -1.49
N ALA A 50 -2.96 10.72 -1.08
CA ALA A 50 -4.15 10.32 -0.36
C ALA A 50 -3.89 10.30 1.15
N ASP A 51 -2.71 9.85 1.55
CA ASP A 51 -2.22 9.84 2.93
C ASP A 51 -0.69 9.93 2.89
N GLU A 52 -0.19 11.15 2.94
CA GLU A 52 1.24 11.41 2.78
C GLU A 52 2.06 10.73 3.88
N ALA A 53 1.61 10.81 5.13
CA ALA A 53 2.34 10.25 6.26
C ALA A 53 2.60 8.75 6.09
N ASN A 54 1.70 8.04 5.45
CA ASN A 54 1.75 6.59 5.26
C ASN A 54 2.08 6.17 3.83
N GLY A 55 2.47 7.12 2.98
CA GLY A 55 2.95 6.83 1.64
C GLY A 55 1.88 6.44 0.63
N VAL A 56 0.64 6.88 0.83
CA VAL A 56 -0.48 6.54 -0.05
C VAL A 56 -0.75 7.65 -1.04
N TYR A 57 -0.79 7.30 -2.32
CA TYR A 57 -1.10 8.18 -3.44
C TYR A 57 -2.42 7.81 -4.08
N TYR A 58 -3.04 8.76 -4.76
CA TYR A 58 -4.08 8.46 -5.74
C TYR A 58 -3.47 8.13 -7.09
N TYR A 59 -3.91 7.03 -7.68
CA TYR A 59 -3.59 6.64 -9.05
C TYR A 59 -4.88 6.23 -9.74
N ASP A 60 -5.67 7.20 -10.13
CA ASP A 60 -7.07 6.99 -10.51
C ASP A 60 -7.26 6.15 -11.77
N ASN A 61 -6.33 6.22 -12.72
CA ASN A 61 -6.48 5.56 -14.01
C ASN A 61 -5.71 4.23 -14.13
N LEU A 62 -5.11 3.75 -13.05
CA LEU A 62 -4.49 2.44 -13.08
C LEU A 62 -5.56 1.37 -13.23
N VAL A 63 -5.49 0.61 -14.33
CA VAL A 63 -6.55 -0.30 -14.76
C VAL A 63 -6.95 -1.30 -13.68
N VAL A 64 -5.97 -1.92 -13.04
CA VAL A 64 -6.23 -2.93 -12.02
C VAL A 64 -6.96 -2.36 -10.80
N LEU A 65 -6.72 -1.10 -10.46
CA LEU A 65 -7.39 -0.45 -9.33
C LEU A 65 -8.74 0.13 -9.72
N LYS A 66 -8.82 0.66 -10.93
CA LYS A 66 -9.99 1.38 -11.43
C LYS A 66 -11.16 0.46 -11.74
N TYR A 67 -10.90 -0.71 -12.32
CA TYR A 67 -11.94 -1.60 -12.82
C TYR A 67 -12.29 -2.75 -11.89
N THR A 68 -11.51 -3.02 -10.87
CA THR A 68 -11.93 -4.02 -9.88
C THR A 68 -13.10 -3.50 -9.05
N ARG A 69 -14.01 -4.39 -8.70
CA ARG A 69 -15.12 -4.09 -7.79
C ARG A 69 -14.75 -4.33 -6.33
N LEU A 70 -13.65 -5.00 -6.09
CA LEU A 70 -13.12 -5.26 -4.76
C LEU A 70 -12.27 -4.07 -4.31
N PRO A 71 -12.06 -3.92 -2.99
CA PRO A 71 -11.03 -2.99 -2.52
C PRO A 71 -9.71 -3.32 -3.18
N GLY A 72 -9.02 -2.31 -3.68
CA GLY A 72 -7.77 -2.49 -4.41
C GLY A 72 -6.69 -1.56 -3.91
N VAL A 73 -5.52 -2.12 -3.64
CA VAL A 73 -4.32 -1.40 -3.25
C VAL A 73 -3.14 -1.96 -4.04
N LEU A 74 -2.33 -1.08 -4.61
CA LEU A 74 -1.06 -1.48 -5.22
C LEU A 74 0.08 -1.03 -4.29
N LEU A 75 0.96 -1.96 -3.95
CA LEU A 75 2.17 -1.66 -3.18
C LEU A 75 3.40 -1.73 -4.10
N GLU A 76 4.17 -0.66 -4.13
CA GLU A 76 5.55 -0.67 -4.60
C GLU A 76 6.46 -0.76 -3.38
N ALA A 77 7.13 -1.90 -3.22
CA ALA A 77 7.91 -2.20 -2.03
C ALA A 77 9.20 -1.38 -1.91
N GLY A 78 9.66 -0.78 -3.00
CA GLY A 78 10.87 0.04 -3.04
C GLY A 78 11.16 0.56 -4.44
N VAL A 79 12.24 1.32 -4.57
CA VAL A 79 12.67 1.95 -5.82
C VAL A 79 14.01 1.36 -6.25
N ILE A 80 14.03 0.61 -7.35
CA ILE A 80 15.22 -0.14 -7.78
C ILE A 80 16.28 0.72 -8.46
N ILE A 81 16.01 1.96 -8.77
CA ILE A 81 17.04 2.88 -9.28
C ILE A 81 18.04 3.27 -8.20
N ASN A 82 17.70 3.12 -6.94
CA ASN A 82 18.62 3.22 -5.83
C ASN A 82 19.31 1.87 -5.63
N ARG A 83 20.64 1.84 -5.83
CA ARG A 83 21.39 0.59 -5.83
C ARG A 83 21.40 -0.13 -4.49
N ASP A 84 21.47 0.61 -3.40
CA ASP A 84 21.46 0.01 -2.07
C ASP A 84 20.09 -0.59 -1.75
N GLU A 85 19.03 0.11 -2.12
CA GLU A 85 17.67 -0.38 -1.95
C GLU A 85 17.40 -1.60 -2.83
N GLU A 86 17.88 -1.58 -4.08
CA GLU A 86 17.79 -2.74 -4.97
C GLU A 86 18.40 -3.99 -4.34
N ARG A 87 19.59 -3.86 -3.76
CA ARG A 87 20.26 -4.97 -3.10
C ARG A 87 19.50 -5.45 -1.87
N GLU A 88 18.99 -4.52 -1.08
CA GLU A 88 18.23 -4.84 0.12
C GLU A 88 16.93 -5.57 -0.23
N LEU A 89 16.21 -5.11 -1.24
CA LEU A 89 14.97 -5.74 -1.72
C LEU A 89 15.17 -7.19 -2.16
N ALA A 90 16.37 -7.53 -2.61
CA ALA A 90 16.70 -8.88 -3.02
C ALA A 90 16.93 -9.84 -1.84
N THR A 91 17.05 -9.33 -0.62
CA THR A 91 17.33 -10.17 0.55
C THR A 91 16.08 -10.86 1.07
N PRO A 92 16.19 -12.13 1.55
CA PRO A 92 15.06 -12.80 2.19
C PRO A 92 14.54 -12.06 3.42
N ALA A 93 15.41 -11.44 4.19
CA ALA A 93 15.03 -10.69 5.39
C ALA A 93 14.12 -9.51 5.05
N ARG A 94 14.44 -8.74 4.02
CA ARG A 94 13.62 -7.60 3.58
C ARG A 94 12.27 -8.07 3.04
N ARG A 95 12.25 -9.15 2.29
CA ARG A 95 10.99 -9.72 1.77
C ARG A 95 10.08 -10.18 2.89
N ALA A 96 10.64 -10.87 3.89
CA ALA A 96 9.88 -11.31 5.05
C ALA A 96 9.32 -10.12 5.84
N LEU A 97 10.13 -9.10 6.07
CA LEU A 97 9.73 -7.88 6.76
C LEU A 97 8.53 -7.21 6.05
N THR A 98 8.63 -7.06 4.73
CA THR A 98 7.58 -6.47 3.92
C THR A 98 6.29 -7.31 3.98
N ALA A 99 6.41 -8.62 3.83
CA ALA A 99 5.26 -9.51 3.87
C ALA A 99 4.54 -9.48 5.22
N GLU A 100 5.29 -9.48 6.31
CA GLU A 100 4.74 -9.39 7.66
C GLU A 100 4.01 -8.06 7.90
N ALA A 101 4.59 -6.96 7.41
CA ALA A 101 3.96 -5.65 7.54
C ALA A 101 2.67 -5.55 6.72
N VAL A 102 2.65 -6.11 5.51
CA VAL A 102 1.45 -6.16 4.68
C VAL A 102 0.36 -6.98 5.37
N ALA A 103 0.71 -8.14 5.91
CA ALA A 103 -0.23 -8.99 6.63
C ALA A 103 -0.81 -8.27 7.85
N ALA A 104 0.03 -7.58 8.61
CA ALA A 104 -0.42 -6.81 9.78
C ALA A 104 -1.37 -5.67 9.37
N GLY A 105 -1.06 -4.97 8.28
CA GLY A 105 -1.92 -3.90 7.77
C GLY A 105 -3.27 -4.42 7.30
N LEU A 106 -3.28 -5.53 6.58
CA LEU A 106 -4.53 -6.17 6.13
C LEU A 106 -5.38 -6.63 7.31
N GLN A 107 -4.75 -7.18 8.33
CA GLN A 107 -5.45 -7.57 9.54
C GLN A 107 -6.04 -6.37 10.27
N ALA A 108 -5.29 -5.28 10.35
CA ALA A 108 -5.75 -4.05 11.00
C ALA A 108 -6.95 -3.42 10.26
N CYS A 109 -7.04 -3.53 8.96
CA CYS A 109 -8.17 -3.01 8.19
C CYS A 109 -9.33 -4.01 8.05
N GLY A 110 -9.22 -5.19 8.65
CA GLY A 110 -10.33 -6.16 8.76
C GLY A 110 -10.53 -7.06 7.54
N VAL A 111 -9.56 -7.16 6.65
CA VAL A 111 -9.70 -7.91 5.39
C VAL A 111 -9.29 -9.37 5.51
N THR A 112 -8.61 -9.74 6.57
CA THR A 112 -8.05 -11.10 6.70
C THR A 112 -8.98 -12.05 7.42
N SER A 113 -8.41 -13.09 8.05
CA SER A 113 -9.15 -14.09 8.80
C SER A 113 -10.06 -13.53 9.88
N GLY A 114 -9.80 -12.28 10.31
CA GLY A 114 -10.74 -11.58 11.20
C GLY A 114 -12.10 -11.42 10.57
N GLY A 115 -12.16 -11.12 9.27
CA GLY A 115 -13.41 -11.08 8.54
C GLY A 115 -14.11 -12.42 8.51
N GLY A 116 -13.33 -13.49 8.39
CA GLY A 116 -13.87 -14.84 8.48
C GLY A 116 -14.51 -15.15 9.81
N SER A 117 -13.86 -14.72 10.87
CA SER A 117 -14.42 -14.87 12.22
C SER A 117 -15.72 -14.12 12.37
N ALA A 118 -15.79 -12.92 11.87
CA ALA A 118 -17.00 -12.13 11.92
C ALA A 118 -18.15 -12.84 11.22
N ARG A 119 -17.88 -13.47 10.10
CA ARG A 119 -18.91 -14.23 9.40
C ARG A 119 -19.43 -15.39 10.25
N MET A 120 -18.55 -16.08 10.90
CA MET A 120 -18.97 -17.18 11.75
C MET A 120 -19.84 -16.74 12.90
N GLN A 121 -19.59 -15.58 13.39
CA GLN A 121 -20.39 -15.02 14.47
C GLN A 121 -21.73 -14.54 14.02
N GLY A 122 -21.79 -14.15 12.79
CA GLY A 122 -23.02 -13.63 12.22
C GLY A 122 -24.05 -14.67 11.97
N ASN A 123 -23.75 -15.82 12.31
CA ASN A 123 -24.64 -16.88 12.19
C ASN A 123 -25.56 -17.10 13.25
#